data_162e5f88ecd17dd937ea689ca1c5fc12
#
_entry.id   162e5f88ecd17dd937ea689ca1c5fc12
#
_cell.length_a   1.000
_cell.length_b   1.000
_cell.length_c   1.000
_cell.angle_alpha   90.00
_cell.angle_beta   90.00
_cell.angle_gamma   90.00
#
_symmetry.space_group_name_H-M   'P 1'
#
loop_
_entity.id
_entity.type
_entity.pdbx_description
1 polymer ?
#
loop_
_entity_poly.entity_id
_entity_poly.type
_entity_poly.pdbx_seq_one_letter_code
_entity_poly.pdbx_strand_id
1 'polypeptide(L)'
;MERPKYITRFVIGISVLLLSIQLGFSQSAYQEPIYKAYSRGKMDTWYELMHSCEKNVNSNSYEEQLELISYYYGYTAWLIGAEKHDTAEEYIDKSEEIIDKLLEKSPENATLLAYKGAYIAFTIGISNFKAIYLGRRSMKYIDKSIELDPENIQGNIEKGNSMYYRPSAFGGDKAEAIKYYEKAVRSFEKQGLVVSNWMYINTMTALGQAYEATNQIQLAKLCYEKIIRIFPNFMWVEDELYPDMLKRNNL
;
A
#
# COMPACT_ATOMS: atom_id res chain seq x y z
N MET A 1 28.23 9.01 78.62
CA MET A 1 28.24 9.97 77.49
C MET A 1 28.57 9.18 76.22
N GLU A 2 27.54 8.53 75.63
CA GLU A 2 27.72 7.64 74.48
C GLU A 2 27.42 8.38 73.18
N ARG A 3 28.27 8.19 72.18
CA ARG A 3 28.12 8.78 70.83
C ARG A 3 27.29 7.82 69.97
N PRO A 4 26.32 8.31 69.18
CA PRO A 4 25.55 7.43 68.31
C PRO A 4 26.36 7.07 67.03
N LYS A 5 26.31 5.81 66.69
CA LYS A 5 26.87 5.22 65.47
C LYS A 5 26.03 5.60 64.25
N TYR A 6 26.62 6.31 63.30
CA TYR A 6 26.00 6.56 62.01
C TYR A 6 26.06 5.28 61.14
N ILE A 7 24.91 4.75 60.84
CA ILE A 7 24.75 3.66 59.86
C ILE A 7 24.69 4.30 58.49
N THR A 8 25.77 4.14 57.73
CA THR A 8 25.83 4.54 56.31
C THR A 8 25.08 3.52 55.49
N ARG A 9 23.85 3.88 55.06
CA ARG A 9 23.10 3.04 54.08
C ARG A 9 23.69 3.29 52.68
N PHE A 10 24.36 2.27 52.17
CA PHE A 10 24.73 2.18 50.73
C PHE A 10 23.47 1.94 49.93
N VAL A 11 22.98 2.96 49.24
CA VAL A 11 21.95 2.78 48.23
C VAL A 11 22.64 2.37 46.93
N ILE A 12 22.60 1.07 46.62
CA ILE A 12 23.01 0.55 45.31
C ILE A 12 21.91 0.91 44.32
N GLY A 13 22.15 1.96 43.56
CA GLY A 13 21.30 2.32 42.43
C GLY A 13 21.50 1.33 41.29
N ILE A 14 20.57 0.40 41.12
CA ILE A 14 20.52 -0.45 39.94
C ILE A 14 19.96 0.42 38.81
N SER A 15 20.84 0.97 38.00
CA SER A 15 20.49 1.58 36.71
C SER A 15 20.07 0.46 35.74
N VAL A 16 18.77 0.20 35.67
CA VAL A 16 18.22 -0.66 34.61
C VAL A 16 18.33 0.13 33.31
N LEU A 17 19.38 -0.16 32.55
CA LEU A 17 19.50 0.28 31.17
C LEU A 17 18.42 -0.46 30.37
N LEU A 18 17.28 0.18 30.16
CA LEU A 18 16.29 -0.25 29.18
C LEU A 18 16.95 -0.06 27.79
N LEU A 19 17.66 -1.08 27.33
CA LEU A 19 17.92 -1.23 25.90
C LEU A 19 16.56 -1.42 25.24
N SER A 20 15.98 -0.36 24.74
CA SER A 20 14.95 -0.45 23.72
C SER A 20 15.60 -1.10 22.49
N ILE A 21 15.47 -2.42 22.37
CA ILE A 21 15.71 -3.10 21.11
C ILE A 21 14.63 -2.55 20.17
N GLN A 22 14.96 -1.48 19.46
CA GLN A 22 14.26 -1.17 18.23
C GLN A 22 14.53 -2.37 17.31
N LEU A 23 13.57 -3.28 17.25
CA LEU A 23 13.46 -4.20 16.12
C LEU A 23 13.22 -3.30 14.90
N GLY A 24 14.31 -2.73 14.38
CA GLY A 24 14.31 -2.09 13.09
C GLY A 24 13.93 -3.18 12.11
N PHE A 25 12.73 -3.11 11.56
CA PHE A 25 12.44 -3.81 10.32
C PHE A 25 13.55 -3.41 9.36
N SER A 26 14.43 -4.35 9.04
CA SER A 26 15.47 -4.12 8.05
C SER A 26 14.74 -3.82 6.76
N GLN A 27 14.79 -2.57 6.32
CA GLN A 27 14.24 -2.18 5.03
C GLN A 27 14.92 -3.05 3.97
N SER A 28 14.14 -3.70 3.11
CA SER A 28 14.73 -4.53 2.07
C SER A 28 15.60 -3.69 1.14
N ALA A 29 16.57 -4.34 0.51
CA ALA A 29 17.47 -3.67 -0.44
C ALA A 29 16.71 -3.08 -1.65
N TYR A 30 15.49 -3.51 -1.90
CA TYR A 30 14.67 -3.09 -3.04
C TYR A 30 13.70 -1.96 -2.72
N GLN A 31 13.27 -1.77 -1.48
CA GLN A 31 12.22 -0.82 -1.11
C GLN A 31 12.52 0.61 -1.54
N GLU A 32 13.68 1.16 -1.19
CA GLU A 32 14.06 2.52 -1.57
C GLU A 32 14.30 2.69 -3.07
N PRO A 33 15.02 1.78 -3.78
CA PRO A 33 15.14 1.83 -5.24
C PRO A 33 13.79 1.77 -5.98
N ILE A 34 12.88 0.89 -5.59
CA ILE A 34 11.53 0.81 -6.16
C ILE A 34 10.74 2.09 -5.92
N TYR A 35 10.78 2.63 -4.69
CA TYR A 35 10.18 3.92 -4.39
C TYR A 35 10.72 5.04 -5.30
N LYS A 36 12.04 5.11 -5.50
CA LYS A 36 12.67 6.09 -6.40
C LYS A 36 12.27 5.89 -7.87
N ALA A 37 12.14 4.66 -8.31
CA ALA A 37 11.66 4.35 -9.65
C ALA A 37 10.21 4.82 -9.82
N TYR A 38 9.34 4.49 -8.87
CA TYR A 38 7.94 4.91 -8.87
C TYR A 38 7.77 6.43 -8.86
N SER A 39 8.41 7.12 -7.93
CA SER A 39 8.27 8.57 -7.77
C SER A 39 8.74 9.37 -8.99
N ARG A 40 9.65 8.80 -9.79
CA ARG A 40 10.18 9.42 -11.01
C ARG A 40 9.58 8.88 -12.30
N GLY A 41 8.56 8.05 -12.24
CA GLY A 41 7.94 7.42 -13.42
C GLY A 41 8.89 6.49 -14.20
N LYS A 42 9.94 5.97 -13.55
CA LYS A 42 10.97 5.11 -14.18
C LYS A 42 10.54 3.64 -14.15
N MET A 43 9.53 3.28 -14.93
CA MET A 43 8.97 1.93 -14.91
C MET A 43 9.89 0.85 -15.50
N ASP A 44 10.83 1.20 -16.39
CA ASP A 44 11.88 0.27 -16.83
C ASP A 44 12.83 -0.08 -15.69
N THR A 45 13.22 0.90 -14.86
CA THR A 45 14.02 0.66 -13.65
C THR A 45 13.24 -0.16 -12.63
N TRP A 46 11.93 0.10 -12.46
CA TRP A 46 11.07 -0.75 -11.62
C TRP A 46 11.10 -2.21 -12.09
N TYR A 47 10.93 -2.42 -13.40
CA TYR A 47 10.99 -3.74 -14.01
C TYR A 47 12.28 -4.48 -13.66
N GLU A 48 13.44 -3.84 -13.87
CA GLU A 48 14.76 -4.44 -13.58
C GLU A 48 14.92 -4.79 -12.09
N LEU A 49 14.52 -3.89 -11.20
CA LEU A 49 14.58 -4.10 -9.75
C LEU A 49 13.65 -5.23 -9.30
N MET A 50 12.44 -5.26 -9.82
CA MET A 50 11.44 -6.30 -9.55
C MET A 50 11.94 -7.68 -9.99
N HIS A 51 12.56 -7.79 -11.18
CA HIS A 51 13.17 -9.03 -11.66
C HIS A 51 14.41 -9.44 -10.85
N SER A 52 15.18 -8.48 -10.37
CA SER A 52 16.27 -8.77 -9.44
C SER A 52 15.72 -9.29 -8.11
N CYS A 53 14.64 -8.71 -7.58
CA CYS A 53 13.95 -9.22 -6.41
C CYS A 53 13.44 -10.65 -6.63
N GLU A 54 12.75 -10.91 -7.75
CA GLU A 54 12.23 -12.22 -8.13
C GLU A 54 13.30 -13.32 -8.11
N LYS A 55 14.51 -13.01 -8.62
CA LYS A 55 15.64 -13.96 -8.66
C LYS A 55 16.24 -14.25 -7.28
N ASN A 56 16.11 -13.31 -6.33
CA ASN A 56 16.77 -13.41 -5.04
C ASN A 56 15.80 -13.70 -3.88
N VAL A 57 14.48 -13.68 -4.13
CA VAL A 57 13.47 -13.94 -3.11
C VAL A 57 13.60 -15.33 -2.53
N ASN A 58 13.61 -15.40 -1.21
CA ASN A 58 13.54 -16.67 -0.50
C ASN A 58 12.08 -17.16 -0.46
N SER A 59 11.81 -18.25 -1.18
CA SER A 59 10.48 -18.87 -1.26
C SER A 59 9.95 -19.42 0.08
N ASN A 60 10.77 -19.44 1.13
CA ASN A 60 10.35 -19.80 2.49
C ASN A 60 10.09 -18.56 3.38
N SER A 61 10.47 -17.35 2.93
CA SER A 61 10.21 -16.11 3.65
C SER A 61 8.86 -15.52 3.19
N TYR A 62 7.92 -15.44 4.12
CA TYR A 62 6.63 -14.79 3.88
C TYR A 62 6.81 -13.31 3.51
N GLU A 63 7.67 -12.61 4.23
CA GLU A 63 7.90 -11.18 4.08
C GLU A 63 8.47 -10.85 2.69
N GLU A 64 9.47 -11.62 2.24
CA GLU A 64 10.09 -11.41 0.92
C GLU A 64 9.11 -11.74 -0.23
N GLN A 65 8.31 -12.80 -0.08
CA GLN A 65 7.27 -13.12 -1.07
C GLN A 65 6.17 -12.05 -1.10
N LEU A 66 5.76 -11.54 0.06
CA LEU A 66 4.77 -10.46 0.14
C LEU A 66 5.30 -9.17 -0.49
N GLU A 67 6.57 -8.86 -0.29
CA GLU A 67 7.23 -7.72 -0.93
C GLU A 67 7.23 -7.88 -2.45
N LEU A 68 7.60 -9.04 -2.99
CA LEU A 68 7.56 -9.31 -4.43
C LEU A 68 6.14 -9.20 -4.99
N ILE A 69 5.12 -9.74 -4.30
CA ILE A 69 3.71 -9.57 -4.66
C ILE A 69 3.34 -8.09 -4.75
N SER A 70 3.83 -7.25 -3.83
CA SER A 70 3.55 -5.82 -3.84
C SER A 70 4.16 -5.11 -5.05
N TYR A 71 5.34 -5.54 -5.48
CA TYR A 71 6.00 -4.98 -6.67
C TYR A 71 5.32 -5.42 -7.96
N TYR A 72 4.92 -6.68 -8.07
CA TYR A 72 4.08 -7.15 -9.16
C TYR A 72 2.76 -6.40 -9.22
N TYR A 73 2.12 -6.15 -8.08
CA TYR A 73 0.87 -5.41 -8.00
C TYR A 73 1.00 -4.00 -8.59
N GLY A 74 2.00 -3.22 -8.17
CA GLY A 74 2.22 -1.88 -8.70
C GLY A 74 2.56 -1.88 -10.19
N TYR A 75 3.39 -2.83 -10.63
CA TYR A 75 3.77 -2.95 -12.04
C TYR A 75 2.60 -3.40 -12.92
N THR A 76 1.80 -4.36 -12.46
CA THR A 76 0.57 -4.81 -13.14
C THR A 76 -0.43 -3.67 -13.32
N ALA A 77 -0.66 -2.88 -12.26
CA ALA A 77 -1.55 -1.72 -12.34
C ALA A 77 -1.08 -0.71 -13.41
N TRP A 78 0.22 -0.46 -13.48
CA TRP A 78 0.81 0.40 -14.52
C TRP A 78 0.66 -0.21 -15.92
N LEU A 79 0.92 -1.52 -16.10
CA LEU A 79 0.76 -2.20 -17.38
C LEU A 79 -0.66 -2.10 -17.91
N ILE A 80 -1.67 -2.29 -17.02
CA ILE A 80 -3.09 -2.14 -17.40
C ILE A 80 -3.38 -0.71 -17.83
N GLY A 81 -2.89 0.29 -17.11
CA GLY A 81 -3.03 1.70 -17.48
C GLY A 81 -2.32 2.07 -18.79
N ALA A 82 -1.25 1.35 -19.13
CA ALA A 82 -0.50 1.48 -20.41
C ALA A 82 -1.05 0.55 -21.51
N GLU A 83 -2.19 -0.10 -21.31
CA GLU A 83 -2.85 -1.03 -22.25
C GLU A 83 -1.97 -2.23 -22.69
N LYS A 84 -0.98 -2.60 -21.86
CA LYS A 84 -0.07 -3.75 -22.07
C LYS A 84 -0.67 -5.02 -21.45
N HIS A 85 -1.84 -5.42 -21.91
CA HIS A 85 -2.67 -6.42 -21.25
C HIS A 85 -2.03 -7.81 -21.21
N ASP A 86 -1.39 -8.26 -22.29
CA ASP A 86 -0.75 -9.59 -22.34
C ASP A 86 0.34 -9.72 -21.26
N THR A 87 1.19 -8.69 -21.15
CA THR A 87 2.23 -8.66 -20.11
C THR A 87 1.63 -8.54 -18.70
N ALA A 88 0.51 -7.80 -18.55
CA ALA A 88 -0.17 -7.71 -17.27
C ALA A 88 -0.73 -9.09 -16.83
N GLU A 89 -1.27 -9.90 -17.74
CA GLU A 89 -1.75 -11.25 -17.46
C GLU A 89 -0.62 -12.16 -16.92
N GLU A 90 0.62 -12.06 -17.46
CA GLU A 90 1.76 -12.83 -16.95
C GLU A 90 2.05 -12.55 -15.47
N TYR A 91 1.98 -11.27 -15.05
CA TYR A 91 2.22 -10.90 -13.65
C TYR A 91 1.04 -11.20 -12.75
N ILE A 92 -0.19 -11.19 -13.27
CA ILE A 92 -1.37 -11.67 -12.55
C ILE A 92 -1.18 -13.15 -12.22
N ASP A 93 -0.84 -13.98 -13.21
CA ASP A 93 -0.66 -15.42 -13.03
C ASP A 93 0.47 -15.74 -12.05
N LYS A 94 1.64 -15.10 -12.19
CA LYS A 94 2.77 -15.24 -11.25
C LYS A 94 2.37 -14.90 -9.81
N SER A 95 1.64 -13.80 -9.64
CA SER A 95 1.21 -13.36 -8.31
C SER A 95 0.19 -14.27 -7.71
N GLU A 96 -0.81 -14.71 -8.49
CA GLU A 96 -1.83 -15.66 -8.03
C GLU A 96 -1.20 -16.98 -7.58
N GLU A 97 -0.19 -17.50 -8.29
CA GLU A 97 0.52 -18.71 -7.90
C GLU A 97 1.20 -18.57 -6.53
N ILE A 98 1.87 -17.44 -6.28
CA ILE A 98 2.53 -17.19 -4.99
C ILE A 98 1.48 -17.02 -3.89
N ILE A 99 0.43 -16.23 -4.14
CA ILE A 99 -0.64 -15.97 -3.18
C ILE A 99 -1.35 -17.27 -2.79
N ASP A 100 -1.68 -18.12 -3.75
CA ASP A 100 -2.39 -19.37 -3.50
C ASP A 100 -1.55 -20.32 -2.64
N LYS A 101 -0.24 -20.46 -2.93
CA LYS A 101 0.68 -21.24 -2.09
C LYS A 101 0.80 -20.70 -0.66
N LEU A 102 0.77 -19.39 -0.48
CA LEU A 102 0.80 -18.77 0.84
C LEU A 102 -0.53 -18.93 1.58
N LEU A 103 -1.66 -18.83 0.88
CA LEU A 103 -3.00 -19.06 1.45
C LEU A 103 -3.24 -20.51 1.84
N GLU A 104 -2.62 -21.49 1.17
CA GLU A 104 -2.65 -22.89 1.62
C GLU A 104 -2.07 -23.06 3.04
N LYS A 105 -1.03 -22.29 3.36
CA LYS A 105 -0.39 -22.28 4.68
C LYS A 105 -1.10 -21.39 5.70
N SER A 106 -1.75 -20.32 5.23
CA SER A 106 -2.37 -19.27 6.06
C SER A 106 -3.68 -18.79 5.45
N PRO A 107 -4.75 -19.59 5.47
CA PRO A 107 -6.00 -19.31 4.74
C PRO A 107 -6.78 -18.09 5.23
N GLU A 108 -6.51 -17.62 6.45
CA GLU A 108 -7.13 -16.43 7.05
C GLU A 108 -6.17 -15.22 7.11
N ASN A 109 -5.14 -15.19 6.26
CA ASN A 109 -4.26 -14.03 6.19
C ASN A 109 -4.95 -12.88 5.45
N ALA A 110 -5.29 -11.83 6.18
CA ALA A 110 -6.02 -10.67 5.67
C ALA A 110 -5.33 -10.00 4.47
N THR A 111 -4.01 -9.82 4.51
CA THR A 111 -3.24 -9.18 3.43
C THR A 111 -3.23 -10.02 2.16
N LEU A 112 -3.05 -11.33 2.26
CA LEU A 112 -3.07 -12.22 1.10
C LEU A 112 -4.46 -12.28 0.47
N LEU A 113 -5.52 -12.30 1.29
CA LEU A 113 -6.89 -12.24 0.80
C LEU A 113 -7.17 -10.93 0.05
N ALA A 114 -6.67 -9.80 0.56
CA ALA A 114 -6.79 -8.52 -0.13
C ALA A 114 -6.10 -8.56 -1.51
N TYR A 115 -4.86 -9.04 -1.59
CA TYR A 115 -4.16 -9.20 -2.86
C TYR A 115 -4.89 -10.18 -3.80
N LYS A 116 -5.42 -11.30 -3.30
CA LYS A 116 -6.21 -12.22 -4.13
C LYS A 116 -7.43 -11.52 -4.75
N GLY A 117 -8.11 -10.70 -3.97
CA GLY A 117 -9.22 -9.87 -4.46
C GLY A 117 -8.77 -8.84 -5.51
N ALA A 118 -7.61 -8.21 -5.30
CA ALA A 118 -7.02 -7.23 -6.20
C ALA A 118 -6.65 -7.83 -7.57
N TYR A 119 -5.96 -8.96 -7.60
CA TYR A 119 -5.57 -9.60 -8.86
C TYR A 119 -6.77 -10.11 -9.67
N ILE A 120 -7.82 -10.58 -8.99
CA ILE A 120 -9.10 -10.84 -9.65
C ILE A 120 -9.70 -9.55 -10.24
N ALA A 121 -9.58 -8.41 -9.55
CA ALA A 121 -10.04 -7.12 -10.07
C ALA A 121 -9.20 -6.66 -11.28
N PHE A 122 -7.90 -6.89 -11.30
CA PHE A 122 -7.03 -6.63 -12.46
C PHE A 122 -7.46 -7.45 -13.68
N THR A 123 -7.79 -8.73 -13.51
CA THR A 123 -8.35 -9.56 -14.59
C THR A 123 -9.65 -8.97 -15.16
N ILE A 124 -10.48 -8.33 -14.33
CA ILE A 124 -11.67 -7.60 -14.79
C ILE A 124 -11.26 -6.35 -15.58
N GLY A 125 -10.22 -5.62 -15.12
CA GLY A 125 -9.70 -4.42 -15.82
C GLY A 125 -9.19 -4.73 -17.21
N ILE A 126 -8.59 -5.92 -17.42
CA ILE A 126 -8.15 -6.39 -18.73
C ILE A 126 -9.33 -6.84 -19.61
N SER A 127 -10.34 -7.45 -19.02
CA SER A 127 -11.49 -8.02 -19.74
C SER A 127 -12.79 -7.76 -19.01
N ASN A 128 -13.48 -6.68 -19.42
CA ASN A 128 -14.73 -6.24 -18.82
C ASN A 128 -15.86 -7.31 -18.82
N PHE A 129 -15.86 -8.25 -19.76
CA PHE A 129 -16.83 -9.35 -19.78
C PHE A 129 -16.73 -10.25 -18.56
N LYS A 130 -15.55 -10.36 -17.97
CA LYS A 130 -15.30 -11.15 -16.77
C LYS A 130 -15.90 -10.52 -15.51
N ALA A 131 -16.27 -9.22 -15.53
CA ALA A 131 -16.81 -8.50 -14.39
C ALA A 131 -18.09 -9.12 -13.81
N ILE A 132 -18.94 -9.70 -14.66
CA ILE A 132 -20.24 -10.26 -14.26
C ILE A 132 -20.09 -11.35 -13.19
N TYR A 133 -19.08 -12.21 -13.30
CA TYR A 133 -18.86 -13.32 -12.38
C TYR A 133 -17.65 -13.13 -11.47
N LEU A 134 -16.60 -12.46 -11.92
CA LEU A 134 -15.41 -12.21 -11.10
C LEU A 134 -15.61 -11.09 -10.07
N GLY A 135 -16.46 -10.10 -10.35
CA GLY A 135 -16.67 -8.96 -9.45
C GLY A 135 -17.12 -9.38 -8.05
N ARG A 136 -18.06 -10.32 -7.95
CA ARG A 136 -18.49 -10.86 -6.65
C ARG A 136 -17.38 -11.64 -5.95
N ARG A 137 -16.58 -12.38 -6.72
CA ARG A 137 -15.47 -13.17 -6.18
C ARG A 137 -14.35 -12.26 -5.63
N SER A 138 -13.98 -11.23 -6.37
CA SER A 138 -13.03 -10.20 -5.91
C SER A 138 -13.50 -9.59 -4.59
N MET A 139 -14.75 -9.11 -4.56
CA MET A 139 -15.33 -8.49 -3.36
C MET A 139 -15.35 -9.41 -2.15
N LYS A 140 -15.67 -10.70 -2.34
CA LYS A 140 -15.68 -11.68 -1.24
C LYS A 140 -14.32 -11.77 -0.55
N TYR A 141 -13.23 -11.76 -1.31
CA TYR A 141 -11.87 -11.78 -0.75
C TYR A 141 -11.52 -10.46 -0.05
N ILE A 142 -11.84 -9.32 -0.65
CA ILE A 142 -11.60 -8.00 -0.06
C ILE A 142 -12.39 -7.83 1.23
N ASP A 143 -13.68 -8.17 1.23
CA ASP A 143 -14.54 -8.06 2.40
C ASP A 143 -14.06 -8.99 3.53
N LYS A 144 -13.62 -10.21 3.19
CA LYS A 144 -13.07 -11.15 4.17
C LYS A 144 -11.76 -10.63 4.78
N SER A 145 -10.92 -9.98 4.00
CA SER A 145 -9.70 -9.30 4.50
C SER A 145 -10.04 -8.28 5.58
N ILE A 146 -11.01 -7.40 5.33
CA ILE A 146 -11.43 -6.35 6.28
C ILE A 146 -12.18 -6.94 7.48
N GLU A 147 -12.92 -8.03 7.30
CA GLU A 147 -13.57 -8.74 8.40
C GLU A 147 -12.54 -9.32 9.39
N LEU A 148 -11.45 -9.90 8.87
CA LEU A 148 -10.37 -10.48 9.67
C LEU A 148 -9.50 -9.43 10.34
N ASP A 149 -9.17 -8.37 9.61
CA ASP A 149 -8.38 -7.24 10.11
C ASP A 149 -8.93 -5.92 9.55
N PRO A 150 -9.78 -5.23 10.30
CA PRO A 150 -10.34 -3.95 9.89
C PRO A 150 -9.30 -2.86 9.61
N GLU A 151 -8.10 -2.95 10.20
CA GLU A 151 -7.00 -1.99 9.99
C GLU A 151 -6.02 -2.44 8.89
N ASN A 152 -6.30 -3.56 8.21
CA ASN A 152 -5.45 -4.07 7.15
C ASN A 152 -5.25 -3.02 6.05
N ILE A 153 -4.00 -2.68 5.78
CA ILE A 153 -3.64 -1.64 4.81
C ILE A 153 -4.13 -2.03 3.42
N GLN A 154 -3.71 -3.22 2.95
CA GLN A 154 -4.06 -3.67 1.59
C GLN A 154 -5.57 -3.86 1.44
N GLY A 155 -6.24 -4.43 2.44
CA GLY A 155 -7.69 -4.59 2.45
C GLY A 155 -8.44 -3.27 2.28
N ASN A 156 -8.00 -2.24 3.00
CA ASN A 156 -8.60 -0.91 2.89
C ASN A 156 -8.27 -0.23 1.55
N ILE A 157 -7.06 -0.41 1.00
CA ILE A 157 -6.73 0.07 -0.36
C ILE A 157 -7.66 -0.57 -1.37
N GLU A 158 -7.80 -1.89 -1.36
CA GLU A 158 -8.61 -2.59 -2.35
C GLU A 158 -10.11 -2.31 -2.22
N LYS A 159 -10.60 -2.13 -1.01
CA LYS A 159 -11.97 -1.68 -0.80
C LYS A 159 -12.19 -0.29 -1.35
N GLY A 160 -11.25 0.64 -1.09
CA GLY A 160 -11.23 1.98 -1.66
C GLY A 160 -11.22 1.94 -3.20
N ASN A 161 -10.31 1.19 -3.80
CA ASN A 161 -10.22 0.99 -5.25
C ASN A 161 -11.55 0.46 -5.82
N SER A 162 -12.12 -0.55 -5.18
CA SER A 162 -13.40 -1.13 -5.60
C SER A 162 -14.54 -0.12 -5.55
N MET A 163 -14.61 0.72 -4.52
CA MET A 163 -15.63 1.77 -4.42
C MET A 163 -15.40 2.89 -5.43
N TYR A 164 -14.15 3.24 -5.70
CA TYR A 164 -13.79 4.35 -6.60
C TYR A 164 -14.00 4.02 -8.07
N TYR A 165 -13.54 2.85 -8.53
CA TYR A 165 -13.52 2.49 -9.95
C TYR A 165 -14.76 1.74 -10.42
N ARG A 166 -15.53 1.13 -9.53
CA ARG A 166 -16.77 0.44 -9.90
C ARG A 166 -17.83 1.46 -10.31
N PRO A 167 -18.58 1.21 -11.40
CA PRO A 167 -19.74 2.03 -11.73
C PRO A 167 -20.77 2.05 -10.59
N SER A 168 -21.42 3.18 -10.37
CA SER A 168 -22.41 3.34 -9.29
C SER A 168 -23.59 2.36 -9.40
N ALA A 169 -24.00 2.00 -10.63
CA ALA A 169 -25.01 0.98 -10.88
C ALA A 169 -24.64 -0.40 -10.33
N PHE A 170 -23.36 -0.65 -10.08
CA PHE A 170 -22.85 -1.89 -9.48
C PHE A 170 -22.36 -1.70 -8.04
N GLY A 171 -22.72 -0.58 -7.39
CA GLY A 171 -22.39 -0.30 -6.00
C GLY A 171 -21.06 0.42 -5.80
N GLY A 172 -20.53 1.10 -6.82
CA GLY A 172 -19.41 2.03 -6.67
C GLY A 172 -19.88 3.32 -5.98
N ASP A 173 -19.05 3.85 -5.09
CA ASP A 173 -19.29 5.08 -4.35
C ASP A 173 -17.96 5.77 -4.03
N LYS A 174 -17.66 6.86 -4.72
CA LYS A 174 -16.41 7.59 -4.53
C LYS A 174 -16.31 8.27 -3.16
N ALA A 175 -17.42 8.64 -2.55
CA ALA A 175 -17.41 9.21 -1.21
C ALA A 175 -17.12 8.13 -0.15
N GLU A 176 -17.60 6.91 -0.37
CA GLU A 176 -17.26 5.77 0.48
C GLU A 176 -15.79 5.36 0.29
N ALA A 177 -15.25 5.44 -0.95
CA ALA A 177 -13.84 5.16 -1.22
C ALA A 177 -12.89 6.02 -0.36
N ILE A 178 -13.22 7.29 -0.14
CA ILE A 178 -12.44 8.21 0.70
C ILE A 178 -12.19 7.61 2.09
N LYS A 179 -13.23 7.06 2.73
CA LYS A 179 -13.13 6.50 4.10
C LYS A 179 -12.12 5.36 4.18
N TYR A 180 -12.11 4.51 3.16
CA TYR A 180 -11.16 3.39 3.10
C TYR A 180 -9.73 3.85 2.80
N TYR A 181 -9.54 4.78 1.87
CA TYR A 181 -8.22 5.36 1.60
C TYR A 181 -7.67 6.12 2.81
N GLU A 182 -8.49 6.95 3.50
CA GLU A 182 -8.10 7.59 4.75
C GLU A 182 -7.68 6.57 5.81
N LYS A 183 -8.42 5.45 5.92
CA LYS A 183 -8.10 4.41 6.88
C LYS A 183 -6.77 3.72 6.55
N ALA A 184 -6.54 3.40 5.28
CA ALA A 184 -5.27 2.86 4.82
C ALA A 184 -4.09 3.82 5.12
N VAL A 185 -4.25 5.11 4.81
CA VAL A 185 -3.24 6.15 5.09
C VAL A 185 -2.93 6.22 6.59
N ARG A 186 -3.97 6.27 7.45
CA ARG A 186 -3.78 6.26 8.91
C ARG A 186 -3.08 4.99 9.41
N SER A 187 -3.39 3.83 8.83
CA SER A 187 -2.74 2.56 9.19
C SER A 187 -1.25 2.54 8.81
N PHE A 188 -0.88 3.07 7.62
CA PHE A 188 0.52 3.27 7.25
C PHE A 188 1.26 4.17 8.26
N GLU A 189 0.66 5.33 8.58
CA GLU A 189 1.25 6.30 9.51
C GLU A 189 1.42 5.72 10.92
N LYS A 190 0.40 5.03 11.42
CA LYS A 190 0.43 4.36 12.73
C LYS A 190 1.50 3.27 12.83
N GLN A 191 1.74 2.56 11.74
CA GLN A 191 2.75 1.49 11.67
C GLN A 191 4.15 2.02 11.31
N GLY A 192 4.31 3.31 11.02
CA GLY A 192 5.59 3.90 10.62
C GLY A 192 6.04 3.51 9.20
N LEU A 193 5.13 3.03 8.37
CA LEU A 193 5.40 2.53 7.01
C LEU A 193 5.26 3.62 5.95
N VAL A 194 5.85 4.79 6.20
CA VAL A 194 5.69 5.96 5.32
C VAL A 194 6.95 6.30 4.52
N VAL A 195 8.13 6.01 5.07
CA VAL A 195 9.42 6.37 4.45
C VAL A 195 9.75 5.42 3.30
N SER A 196 10.10 5.99 2.15
CA SER A 196 10.45 5.22 0.93
C SER A 196 9.44 4.13 0.58
N ASN A 197 8.15 4.40 0.82
CA ASN A 197 7.06 3.46 0.57
C ASN A 197 6.21 3.94 -0.61
N TRP A 198 6.37 3.28 -1.75
CA TRP A 198 5.67 3.60 -2.99
C TRP A 198 4.14 3.44 -2.84
N MET A 199 3.69 2.43 -2.08
CA MET A 199 2.27 2.17 -1.88
C MET A 199 1.60 3.24 -1.02
N TYR A 200 2.32 3.77 -0.02
CA TYR A 200 1.82 4.89 0.78
C TYR A 200 1.56 6.14 -0.06
N ILE A 201 2.53 6.56 -0.89
CA ILE A 201 2.33 7.74 -1.74
C ILE A 201 1.28 7.51 -2.82
N ASN A 202 1.20 6.28 -3.36
CA ASN A 202 0.13 5.90 -4.29
C ASN A 202 -1.25 5.99 -3.62
N THR A 203 -1.39 5.48 -2.40
CA THR A 203 -2.65 5.54 -1.63
C THR A 203 -3.04 6.98 -1.31
N MET A 204 -2.09 7.84 -0.93
CA MET A 204 -2.35 9.27 -0.74
C MET A 204 -2.79 9.94 -2.04
N THR A 205 -2.19 9.58 -3.17
CA THR A 205 -2.60 10.11 -4.49
C THR A 205 -4.02 9.70 -4.82
N ALA A 206 -4.38 8.42 -4.61
CA ALA A 206 -5.75 7.94 -4.79
C ALA A 206 -6.75 8.66 -3.88
N LEU A 207 -6.37 8.96 -2.64
CA LEU A 207 -7.18 9.78 -1.73
C LEU A 207 -7.39 11.19 -2.26
N GLY A 208 -6.33 11.86 -2.75
CA GLY A 208 -6.43 13.18 -3.38
C GLY A 208 -7.36 13.19 -4.58
N GLN A 209 -7.25 12.19 -5.45
CA GLN A 209 -8.13 12.02 -6.60
C GLN A 209 -9.59 11.75 -6.18
N ALA A 210 -9.81 11.00 -5.09
CA ALA A 210 -11.15 10.73 -4.57
C ALA A 210 -11.81 12.00 -3.99
N TYR A 211 -11.05 12.84 -3.29
CA TYR A 211 -11.52 14.15 -2.84
C TYR A 211 -11.91 15.04 -4.03
N GLU A 212 -11.07 15.12 -5.05
CA GLU A 212 -11.36 15.89 -6.25
C GLU A 212 -12.64 15.38 -6.95
N ALA A 213 -12.74 14.06 -7.15
CA ALA A 213 -13.87 13.43 -7.83
C ALA A 213 -15.21 13.59 -7.08
N THR A 214 -15.16 13.95 -5.79
CA THR A 214 -16.33 14.23 -4.94
C THR A 214 -16.52 15.72 -4.67
N ASN A 215 -15.85 16.58 -5.44
CA ASN A 215 -15.89 18.05 -5.32
C ASN A 215 -15.40 18.60 -3.96
N GLN A 216 -14.56 17.82 -3.25
CA GLN A 216 -13.91 18.27 -2.01
C GLN A 216 -12.55 18.90 -2.33
N ILE A 217 -12.54 19.94 -3.14
CA ILE A 217 -11.34 20.50 -3.80
C ILE A 217 -10.29 20.98 -2.80
N GLN A 218 -10.69 21.57 -1.68
CA GLN A 218 -9.74 22.02 -0.65
C GLN A 218 -9.00 20.85 0.01
N LEU A 219 -9.68 19.71 0.23
CA LEU A 219 -9.06 18.51 0.77
C LEU A 219 -8.12 17.85 -0.26
N ALA A 220 -8.51 17.82 -1.53
CA ALA A 220 -7.65 17.37 -2.63
C ALA A 220 -6.37 18.20 -2.69
N LYS A 221 -6.50 19.53 -2.64
CA LYS A 221 -5.38 20.47 -2.62
C LYS A 221 -4.43 20.19 -1.46
N LEU A 222 -4.96 20.13 -0.23
CA LEU A 222 -4.15 19.84 0.96
C LEU A 222 -3.45 18.47 0.87
N CYS A 223 -4.11 17.48 0.26
CA CYS A 223 -3.54 16.15 0.06
C CYS A 223 -2.35 16.20 -0.90
N TYR A 224 -2.50 16.83 -2.06
CA TYR A 224 -1.41 16.97 -3.03
C TYR A 224 -0.26 17.83 -2.50
N GLU A 225 -0.54 18.94 -1.82
CA GLU A 225 0.50 19.77 -1.16
C GLU A 225 1.26 18.97 -0.09
N LYS A 226 0.57 18.12 0.68
CA LYS A 226 1.22 17.21 1.64
C LYS A 226 2.15 16.22 0.93
N ILE A 227 1.70 15.65 -0.19
CA ILE A 227 2.51 14.73 -0.99
C ILE A 227 3.77 15.44 -1.49
N ILE A 228 3.66 16.58 -2.17
CA ILE A 228 4.78 17.34 -2.71
C ILE A 228 5.79 17.71 -1.62
N ARG A 229 5.31 18.12 -0.44
CA ARG A 229 6.16 18.50 0.68
C ARG A 229 6.93 17.32 1.28
N ILE A 230 6.31 16.14 1.39
CA ILE A 230 6.90 14.96 2.04
C ILE A 230 7.73 14.14 1.04
N PHE A 231 7.30 14.12 -0.21
CA PHE A 231 7.90 13.33 -1.28
C PHE A 231 8.32 14.22 -2.45
N PRO A 232 9.34 15.08 -2.27
CA PRO A 232 9.84 15.92 -3.35
C PRO A 232 10.34 15.05 -4.50
N ASN A 233 10.03 15.46 -5.73
CA ASN A 233 10.26 14.73 -6.98
C ASN A 233 9.27 13.58 -7.26
N PHE A 234 8.11 13.59 -6.63
CA PHE A 234 7.02 12.72 -7.10
C PHE A 234 6.35 13.39 -8.31
N MET A 235 6.95 13.15 -9.48
CA MET A 235 6.66 13.87 -10.73
C MET A 235 5.20 13.81 -11.14
N TRP A 236 4.54 12.68 -10.98
CA TRP A 236 3.13 12.55 -11.37
C TRP A 236 2.20 13.51 -10.62
N VAL A 237 2.41 13.71 -9.32
CA VAL A 237 1.61 14.68 -8.56
C VAL A 237 2.09 16.10 -8.78
N GLU A 238 3.41 16.32 -8.81
CA GLU A 238 4.01 17.65 -8.89
C GLU A 238 3.80 18.30 -10.27
N ASP A 239 3.98 17.54 -11.35
CA ASP A 239 3.99 18.04 -12.72
C ASP A 239 2.64 17.88 -13.44
N GLU A 240 1.77 16.98 -12.98
CA GLU A 240 0.52 16.65 -13.68
C GLU A 240 -0.72 16.85 -12.79
N LEU A 241 -0.93 15.99 -11.77
CA LEU A 241 -2.21 15.94 -11.05
C LEU A 241 -2.54 17.25 -10.33
N TYR A 242 -1.57 17.82 -9.60
CA TYR A 242 -1.81 19.05 -8.84
C TYR A 242 -2.00 20.27 -9.72
N PRO A 243 -1.13 20.57 -10.72
CA PRO A 243 -1.38 21.67 -11.66
C PRO A 243 -2.71 21.53 -12.43
N ASP A 244 -3.03 20.34 -12.88
CA ASP A 244 -4.28 20.09 -13.59
C ASP A 244 -5.52 20.29 -12.69
N MET A 245 -5.45 19.83 -11.43
CA MET A 245 -6.52 20.07 -10.47
C MET A 245 -6.73 21.56 -10.22
N LEU A 246 -5.65 22.34 -10.02
CA LEU A 246 -5.75 23.80 -9.86
C LEU A 246 -6.40 24.45 -11.09
N LYS A 247 -5.94 24.09 -12.29
CA LYS A 247 -6.48 24.63 -13.55
C LYS A 247 -7.97 24.31 -13.74
N ARG A 248 -8.38 23.04 -13.50
CA ARG A 248 -9.81 22.64 -13.61
C ARG A 248 -10.72 23.38 -12.66
N ASN A 249 -10.20 23.82 -11.51
CA ASN A 249 -10.97 24.47 -10.44
C ASN A 249 -10.73 25.98 -10.34
N ASN A 250 -10.02 26.60 -11.28
CA ASN A 250 -9.70 28.04 -11.32
C ASN A 250 -9.00 28.54 -10.03
N LEU A 251 -8.03 27.76 -9.51
CA LEU A 251 -7.25 28.07 -8.31
C LEU A 251 -5.82 28.48 -8.64
#